data_42929c464f4d2dfa450c7b7d40fa44d0
#
_entry.id   42929c464f4d2dfa450c7b7d40fa44d0
#
_cell.length_a   1.000
_cell.length_b   1.000
_cell.length_c   1.000
_cell.angle_alpha   90.00
_cell.angle_beta   90.00
_cell.angle_gamma   90.00
#
_symmetry.space_group_name_H-M   'P 1'
#
loop_
_entity.id
_entity.type
_entity.pdbx_description
1 polymer ?
#
loop_
_entity_poly.entity_id
_entity_poly.type
_entity_poly.pdbx_seq_one_letter_code
_entity_poly.pdbx_strand_id
1 'polypeptide(L)'
;MIKKYIILLALLPMMAAAQTVKSPNGNVSLTFSLSDKGQPTYEMKYKDKQVVNPSHLGLELARDKHASKGMEETDLMDGFTVKSTQTSSFDETWRPVWGETATIRNHYNEMAVNLHQPSSDRDITIRFRVYDYGMGLRYEFPQQQTLNYFVIKEEHTQFAMTADHTAYWIPGDYDTQEYEYNITPLTGIR
;
A
#
# COMPACT_ATOMS: atom_id res chain seq x y z
N MET A 1 -57.03 -18.67 -0.75
CA MET A 1 -56.17 -17.83 0.10
C MET A 1 -54.71 -18.15 -0.22
N ILE A 2 -54.06 -17.26 -0.99
CA ILE A 2 -52.65 -17.42 -1.41
C ILE A 2 -51.79 -16.77 -0.34
N LYS A 3 -51.02 -17.55 0.43
CA LYS A 3 -50.04 -17.02 1.41
C LYS A 3 -48.83 -16.45 0.64
N LYS A 4 -48.69 -15.11 0.62
CA LYS A 4 -47.49 -14.44 0.14
C LYS A 4 -46.36 -14.60 1.16
N TYR A 5 -45.33 -15.38 0.81
CA TYR A 5 -44.10 -15.43 1.58
C TYR A 5 -43.22 -14.23 1.15
N ILE A 6 -42.99 -13.29 2.05
CA ILE A 6 -41.99 -12.23 1.88
C ILE A 6 -40.65 -12.82 2.27
N ILE A 7 -39.78 -13.06 1.27
CA ILE A 7 -38.39 -13.42 1.51
C ILE A 7 -37.65 -12.11 1.79
N LEU A 8 -37.33 -11.88 3.08
CA LEU A 8 -36.48 -10.77 3.51
C LEU A 8 -35.04 -11.16 3.18
N LEU A 9 -34.52 -10.67 2.06
CA LEU A 9 -33.11 -10.84 1.70
C LEU A 9 -32.30 -9.92 2.61
N ALA A 10 -31.69 -10.48 3.66
CA ALA A 10 -30.77 -9.74 4.53
C ALA A 10 -29.50 -9.46 3.71
N LEU A 11 -29.30 -8.21 3.30
CA LEU A 11 -27.98 -7.71 2.83
C LEU A 11 -27.04 -7.71 4.04
N LEU A 12 -26.25 -8.76 4.19
CA LEU A 12 -25.10 -8.75 5.09
C LEU A 12 -24.08 -7.77 4.51
N PRO A 13 -23.55 -6.84 5.29
CA PRO A 13 -22.43 -5.99 4.84
C PRO A 13 -21.26 -6.92 4.52
N MET A 14 -20.80 -6.91 3.29
CA MET A 14 -19.58 -7.58 2.86
C MET A 14 -18.40 -6.85 3.51
N MET A 15 -18.01 -7.26 4.72
CA MET A 15 -16.73 -6.80 5.30
C MET A 15 -15.64 -7.28 4.35
N ALA A 16 -14.86 -6.36 3.81
CA ALA A 16 -13.70 -6.70 2.99
C ALA A 16 -12.75 -7.54 3.85
N ALA A 17 -12.66 -8.83 3.56
CA ALA A 17 -11.79 -9.73 4.30
C ALA A 17 -10.33 -9.26 4.16
N ALA A 18 -9.62 -9.24 5.28
CA ALA A 18 -8.18 -8.97 5.29
C ALA A 18 -7.44 -9.97 4.39
N GLN A 19 -6.50 -9.49 3.60
CA GLN A 19 -5.78 -10.29 2.60
C GLN A 19 -4.31 -10.36 2.96
N THR A 20 -3.75 -11.55 2.98
CA THR A 20 -2.37 -11.78 3.44
C THR A 20 -1.52 -12.40 2.35
N VAL A 21 -0.31 -11.86 2.16
CA VAL A 21 0.76 -12.44 1.37
C VAL A 21 1.97 -12.70 2.26
N LYS A 22 2.66 -13.83 2.04
CA LYS A 22 3.86 -14.21 2.79
C LYS A 22 5.07 -14.21 1.87
N SER A 23 6.25 -13.98 2.46
CA SER A 23 7.52 -14.19 1.75
C SER A 23 7.71 -15.64 1.31
N PRO A 24 8.62 -15.92 0.35
CA PRO A 24 8.87 -17.29 -0.11
C PRO A 24 9.20 -18.28 1.01
N ASN A 25 9.97 -17.88 2.02
CA ASN A 25 10.29 -18.71 3.19
C ASN A 25 9.22 -18.68 4.30
N GLY A 26 8.14 -17.88 4.12
CA GLY A 26 7.02 -17.76 5.05
C GLY A 26 7.28 -16.94 6.31
N ASN A 27 8.49 -16.40 6.52
CA ASN A 27 8.84 -15.67 7.73
C ASN A 27 8.28 -14.25 7.79
N VAL A 28 8.18 -13.57 6.65
CA VAL A 28 7.54 -12.24 6.53
C VAL A 28 6.10 -12.43 6.09
N SER A 29 5.17 -11.81 6.76
CA SER A 29 3.77 -11.76 6.35
C SER A 29 3.27 -10.31 6.33
N LEU A 30 2.61 -9.93 5.26
CA LEU A 30 1.96 -8.65 5.08
C LEU A 30 0.46 -8.89 4.93
N THR A 31 -0.33 -8.17 5.70
CA THR A 31 -1.80 -8.20 5.64
C THR A 31 -2.32 -6.84 5.22
N PHE A 32 -3.10 -6.81 4.16
CA PHE A 32 -3.83 -5.63 3.68
C PHE A 32 -5.28 -5.69 4.14
N SER A 33 -5.85 -4.55 4.48
CA SER A 33 -7.27 -4.37 4.81
C SER A 33 -7.75 -2.97 4.42
N LEU A 34 -9.05 -2.78 4.41
CA LEU A 34 -9.67 -1.45 4.38
C LEU A 34 -10.22 -1.12 5.76
N SER A 35 -10.06 0.12 6.21
CA SER A 35 -10.77 0.63 7.38
C SER A 35 -12.28 0.74 7.13
N ASP A 36 -13.07 1.03 8.16
CA ASP A 36 -14.52 1.26 8.04
C ASP A 36 -14.88 2.40 7.08
N LYS A 37 -13.94 3.33 6.85
CA LYS A 37 -14.08 4.42 5.88
C LYS A 37 -13.57 4.06 4.48
N GLY A 38 -13.09 2.84 4.27
CA GLY A 38 -12.49 2.43 3.00
C GLY A 38 -11.07 2.96 2.80
N GLN A 39 -10.35 3.33 3.87
CA GLN A 39 -8.95 3.72 3.78
C GLN A 39 -8.06 2.49 3.67
N PRO A 40 -7.16 2.41 2.67
CA PRO A 40 -6.20 1.33 2.55
C PRO A 40 -5.26 1.28 3.76
N THR A 41 -5.08 0.10 4.32
CA THR A 41 -4.28 -0.14 5.53
C THR A 41 -3.48 -1.43 5.35
N TYR A 42 -2.27 -1.46 5.87
CA TYR A 42 -1.44 -2.67 5.90
C TYR A 42 -0.75 -2.83 7.24
N GLU A 43 -0.37 -4.06 7.55
CA GLU A 43 0.50 -4.40 8.68
C GLU A 43 1.51 -5.46 8.25
N MET A 44 2.64 -5.56 8.98
CA MET A 44 3.68 -6.54 8.69
C MET A 44 4.17 -7.25 9.95
N LYS A 45 4.39 -8.57 9.82
CA LYS A 45 4.98 -9.42 10.86
C LYS A 45 6.21 -10.14 10.33
N TYR A 46 7.15 -10.37 11.22
CA TYR A 46 8.30 -11.24 11.00
C TYR A 46 8.29 -12.36 12.04
N LYS A 47 8.21 -13.63 11.59
CA LYS A 47 8.07 -14.80 12.48
C LYS A 47 7.00 -14.59 13.56
N ASP A 48 5.81 -14.16 13.12
CA ASP A 48 4.63 -13.85 13.92
C ASP A 48 4.74 -12.66 14.91
N LYS A 49 5.91 -12.00 14.96
CA LYS A 49 6.09 -10.76 15.74
C LYS A 49 5.73 -9.55 14.86
N GLN A 50 4.92 -8.65 15.40
CA GLN A 50 4.58 -7.39 14.73
C GLN A 50 5.86 -6.57 14.54
N VAL A 51 6.06 -6.06 13.31
CA VAL A 51 7.17 -5.18 12.91
C VAL A 51 6.65 -3.81 12.49
N VAL A 52 5.57 -3.81 11.70
CA VAL A 52 4.84 -2.60 11.32
C VAL A 52 3.41 -2.78 11.80
N ASN A 53 2.96 -1.88 12.69
CA ASN A 53 1.58 -1.81 13.16
C ASN A 53 0.64 -1.44 12.01
N PRO A 54 -0.68 -1.59 12.16
CA PRO A 54 -1.63 -1.12 11.16
C PRO A 54 -1.31 0.32 10.72
N SER A 55 -0.94 0.47 9.46
CA SER A 55 -0.42 1.69 8.83
C SER A 55 -1.30 2.02 7.64
N HIS A 56 -1.69 3.28 7.51
CA HIS A 56 -2.53 3.72 6.40
C HIS A 56 -1.70 4.06 5.15
N LEU A 57 -2.38 3.98 4.01
CA LEU A 57 -1.89 4.37 2.70
C LEU A 57 -2.86 5.38 2.10
N GLY A 58 -2.35 6.28 1.27
CA GLY A 58 -3.18 7.24 0.56
C GLY A 58 -2.37 8.35 -0.10
N LEU A 59 -3.03 9.06 -1.00
CA LEU A 59 -2.44 10.18 -1.72
C LEU A 59 -3.41 11.37 -1.68
N GLU A 60 -2.92 12.50 -1.19
CA GLU A 60 -3.61 13.78 -1.31
C GLU A 60 -3.33 14.35 -2.70
N LEU A 61 -4.37 14.70 -3.44
CA LEU A 61 -4.24 15.28 -4.76
C LEU A 61 -4.34 16.80 -4.69
N ALA A 62 -3.60 17.48 -5.57
CA ALA A 62 -3.80 18.90 -5.77
C ALA A 62 -5.14 19.12 -6.47
N ARG A 63 -5.80 20.24 -6.12
CA ARG A 63 -7.07 20.61 -6.75
C ARG A 63 -6.95 20.66 -8.27
N ASP A 64 -7.75 19.87 -8.94
CA ASP A 64 -7.80 19.83 -10.40
C ASP A 64 -8.92 20.72 -10.92
N LYS A 65 -8.54 21.83 -11.55
CA LYS A 65 -9.48 22.78 -12.18
C LYS A 65 -10.16 22.22 -13.43
N HIS A 66 -9.65 21.14 -13.99
CA HIS A 66 -10.16 20.47 -15.19
C HIS A 66 -10.96 19.22 -14.86
N ALA A 67 -11.04 18.82 -13.59
CA ALA A 67 -11.85 17.70 -13.16
C ALA A 67 -13.35 17.99 -13.39
N SER A 68 -14.13 16.93 -13.54
CA SER A 68 -15.58 17.02 -13.56
C SER A 68 -16.09 17.65 -12.27
N LYS A 69 -17.17 18.43 -12.36
CA LYS A 69 -17.75 19.11 -11.19
C LYS A 69 -18.03 18.13 -10.05
N GLY A 70 -17.50 18.43 -8.87
CA GLY A 70 -17.60 17.60 -7.66
C GLY A 70 -16.46 16.60 -7.50
N MET A 71 -15.52 16.52 -8.46
CA MET A 71 -14.31 15.69 -8.38
C MET A 71 -13.03 16.50 -8.14
N GLU A 72 -13.13 17.82 -8.13
CA GLU A 72 -11.99 18.74 -8.06
C GLU A 72 -11.18 18.63 -6.77
N GLU A 73 -11.79 18.09 -5.71
CA GLU A 73 -11.20 17.94 -4.37
C GLU A 73 -11.21 16.49 -3.88
N THR A 74 -11.39 15.52 -4.80
CA THR A 74 -11.43 14.11 -4.40
C THR A 74 -10.02 13.54 -4.33
N ASP A 75 -9.61 13.19 -3.11
CA ASP A 75 -8.34 12.54 -2.82
C ASP A 75 -8.42 11.02 -3.02
N LEU A 76 -7.24 10.40 -3.06
CA LEU A 76 -7.08 8.93 -3.05
C LEU A 76 -6.70 8.44 -1.65
N MET A 77 -7.43 8.94 -0.63
CA MET A 77 -7.16 8.65 0.78
C MET A 77 -8.07 7.55 1.34
N ASP A 78 -9.36 7.61 1.05
CA ASP A 78 -10.37 6.70 1.57
C ASP A 78 -11.55 6.49 0.60
N GLY A 79 -12.64 5.90 1.08
CA GLY A 79 -13.81 5.62 0.27
C GLY A 79 -13.64 4.46 -0.71
N PHE A 80 -12.57 3.67 -0.58
CA PHE A 80 -12.30 2.56 -1.48
C PHE A 80 -13.08 1.30 -1.11
N THR A 81 -13.33 0.50 -2.15
CA THR A 81 -13.76 -0.89 -2.07
C THR A 81 -12.75 -1.77 -2.79
N VAL A 82 -12.57 -3.02 -2.34
CA VAL A 82 -11.71 -3.98 -3.06
C VAL A 82 -12.47 -4.53 -4.26
N LYS A 83 -11.95 -4.28 -5.46
CA LYS A 83 -12.48 -4.79 -6.72
C LYS A 83 -11.99 -6.20 -7.00
N SER A 84 -10.70 -6.43 -6.80
CA SER A 84 -10.07 -7.76 -6.92
C SER A 84 -8.70 -7.78 -6.27
N THR A 85 -8.22 -9.00 -5.99
CA THR A 85 -6.84 -9.22 -5.53
C THR A 85 -6.22 -10.33 -6.35
N GLN A 86 -4.97 -10.14 -6.73
CA GLN A 86 -4.17 -11.09 -7.48
C GLN A 86 -2.87 -11.36 -6.72
N THR A 87 -2.45 -12.62 -6.69
CA THR A 87 -1.17 -13.02 -6.11
C THR A 87 -0.32 -13.73 -7.16
N SER A 88 0.98 -13.53 -7.08
CA SER A 88 1.98 -14.20 -7.93
C SER A 88 3.28 -14.41 -7.18
N SER A 89 4.16 -15.23 -7.75
CA SER A 89 5.51 -15.48 -7.25
C SER A 89 6.51 -15.22 -8.37
N PHE A 90 7.68 -14.72 -8.00
CA PHE A 90 8.76 -14.45 -8.95
C PHE A 90 10.09 -14.89 -8.37
N ASP A 91 10.93 -15.54 -9.20
CA ASP A 91 12.26 -15.98 -8.83
C ASP A 91 13.19 -15.90 -10.05
N GLU A 92 14.12 -14.97 -9.99
CA GLU A 92 15.11 -14.73 -11.03
C GLU A 92 16.47 -14.46 -10.39
N THR A 93 17.53 -14.94 -11.04
CA THR A 93 18.91 -14.60 -10.67
C THR A 93 19.58 -13.93 -11.85
N TRP A 94 20.17 -12.77 -11.62
CA TRP A 94 20.89 -12.02 -12.62
C TRP A 94 22.28 -11.59 -12.13
N ARG A 95 23.16 -11.23 -13.07
CA ARG A 95 24.51 -10.76 -12.79
C ARG A 95 24.63 -9.30 -13.17
N PRO A 96 24.90 -8.40 -12.22
CA PRO A 96 25.17 -7.01 -12.53
C PRO A 96 26.48 -6.86 -13.32
N VAL A 97 26.58 -5.81 -14.13
CA VAL A 97 27.78 -5.52 -14.90
C VAL A 97 28.96 -5.19 -14.00
N TRP A 98 28.67 -4.53 -12.86
CA TRP A 98 29.64 -4.15 -11.82
C TRP A 98 28.92 -4.08 -10.48
N GLY A 99 29.67 -4.06 -9.39
CA GLY A 99 29.14 -3.99 -8.02
C GLY A 99 29.83 -4.99 -7.09
N GLU A 100 29.51 -4.92 -5.80
CA GLU A 100 30.09 -5.77 -4.77
C GLU A 100 29.57 -7.22 -4.83
N THR A 101 28.36 -7.40 -5.34
CA THR A 101 27.70 -8.70 -5.41
C THR A 101 27.71 -9.26 -6.83
N ALA A 102 28.33 -10.42 -7.03
CA ALA A 102 28.45 -11.05 -8.34
C ALA A 102 27.13 -11.61 -8.90
N THR A 103 26.20 -11.95 -8.03
CA THR A 103 24.86 -12.48 -8.40
C THR A 103 23.80 -11.93 -7.46
N ILE A 104 22.68 -11.46 -8.02
CA ILE A 104 21.54 -10.95 -7.26
C ILE A 104 20.33 -11.84 -7.56
N ARG A 105 19.74 -12.43 -6.54
CA ARG A 105 18.48 -13.16 -6.64
C ARG A 105 17.33 -12.23 -6.30
N ASN A 106 16.40 -12.09 -7.24
CA ASN A 106 15.14 -11.36 -7.06
C ASN A 106 14.02 -12.39 -6.85
N HIS A 107 13.72 -12.70 -5.58
CA HIS A 107 12.78 -13.75 -5.20
C HIS A 107 11.76 -13.19 -4.22
N TYR A 108 10.50 -13.14 -4.63
CA TYR A 108 9.40 -12.58 -3.84
C TYR A 108 8.06 -13.23 -4.16
N ASN A 109 7.12 -13.08 -3.26
CA ASN A 109 5.70 -13.23 -3.53
C ASN A 109 5.07 -11.84 -3.62
N GLU A 110 4.12 -11.70 -4.53
CA GLU A 110 3.47 -10.43 -4.84
C GLU A 110 1.98 -10.51 -4.60
N MET A 111 1.40 -9.42 -4.10
CA MET A 111 -0.03 -9.21 -4.01
C MET A 111 -0.38 -7.86 -4.62
N ALA A 112 -1.26 -7.86 -5.62
CA ALA A 112 -1.82 -6.66 -6.23
C ALA A 112 -3.29 -6.52 -5.81
N VAL A 113 -3.61 -5.45 -5.09
CA VAL A 113 -4.97 -5.14 -4.64
C VAL A 113 -5.52 -4.03 -5.52
N ASN A 114 -6.53 -4.37 -6.34
CA ASN A 114 -7.22 -3.43 -7.18
C ASN A 114 -8.37 -2.81 -6.38
N LEU A 115 -8.33 -1.50 -6.24
CA LEU A 115 -9.27 -0.69 -5.46
C LEU A 115 -10.09 0.18 -6.38
N HIS A 116 -11.35 0.36 -6.03
CA HIS A 116 -12.28 1.26 -6.69
C HIS A 116 -12.84 2.26 -5.68
N GLN A 117 -12.83 3.53 -6.02
CA GLN A 117 -13.43 4.61 -5.25
C GLN A 117 -14.76 5.04 -5.91
N PRO A 118 -15.92 4.57 -5.41
CA PRO A 118 -17.20 4.80 -6.06
C PRO A 118 -17.59 6.28 -6.18
N SER A 119 -17.19 7.12 -5.22
CA SER A 119 -17.52 8.55 -5.21
C SER A 119 -16.93 9.34 -6.36
N SER A 120 -15.79 8.89 -6.90
CA SER A 120 -15.05 9.56 -7.97
C SER A 120 -14.91 8.71 -9.25
N ASP A 121 -15.41 7.48 -9.22
CA ASP A 121 -15.24 6.47 -10.28
C ASP A 121 -13.76 6.30 -10.66
N ARG A 122 -12.88 6.19 -9.63
CA ARG A 122 -11.44 6.04 -9.81
C ARG A 122 -10.96 4.68 -9.33
N ASP A 123 -10.10 4.09 -10.12
CA ASP A 123 -9.41 2.83 -9.82
C ASP A 123 -7.94 3.10 -9.54
N ILE A 124 -7.40 2.45 -8.50
CA ILE A 124 -5.96 2.37 -8.23
C ILE A 124 -5.58 0.93 -7.90
N THR A 125 -4.32 0.59 -8.07
CA THR A 125 -3.78 -0.68 -7.59
C THR A 125 -2.67 -0.42 -6.59
N ILE A 126 -2.73 -1.08 -5.43
CA ILE A 126 -1.61 -1.11 -4.50
C ILE A 126 -0.95 -2.47 -4.64
N ARG A 127 0.33 -2.46 -5.01
CA ARG A 127 1.12 -3.67 -5.22
C ARG A 127 2.15 -3.82 -4.12
N PHE A 128 2.14 -4.97 -3.49
CA PHE A 128 3.11 -5.37 -2.46
C PHE A 128 3.99 -6.49 -2.98
N ARG A 129 5.29 -6.38 -2.79
CA ARG A 129 6.26 -7.46 -2.98
C ARG A 129 6.87 -7.82 -1.63
N VAL A 130 6.76 -9.06 -1.25
CA VAL A 130 7.23 -9.54 0.06
C VAL A 130 8.39 -10.50 -0.16
N TYR A 131 9.56 -10.07 0.30
CA TYR A 131 10.83 -10.78 0.25
C TYR A 131 11.10 -11.45 1.60
N ASP A 132 12.07 -12.36 1.65
CA ASP A 132 12.46 -13.03 2.90
C ASP A 132 13.05 -12.08 3.96
N TYR A 133 13.44 -10.88 3.54
CA TYR A 133 14.11 -9.86 4.35
C TYR A 133 13.38 -8.52 4.41
N GLY A 134 12.19 -8.40 3.81
CA GLY A 134 11.44 -7.16 3.83
C GLY A 134 10.30 -7.09 2.82
N MET A 135 9.81 -5.91 2.58
CA MET A 135 8.74 -5.64 1.62
C MET A 135 8.99 -4.35 0.83
N GLY A 136 8.41 -4.27 -0.35
CA GLY A 136 8.24 -3.05 -1.13
C GLY A 136 6.78 -2.87 -1.49
N LEU A 137 6.34 -1.63 -1.62
CA LEU A 137 5.02 -1.29 -2.11
C LEU A 137 5.10 -0.20 -3.19
N ARG A 138 4.09 -0.14 -4.05
CA ARG A 138 3.89 0.97 -4.96
C ARG A 138 2.41 1.17 -5.28
N TYR A 139 2.06 2.40 -5.61
CA TYR A 139 0.80 2.74 -6.22
C TYR A 139 0.90 2.60 -7.75
N GLU A 140 -0.14 2.05 -8.36
CA GLU A 140 -0.28 1.95 -9.81
C GLU A 140 -1.61 2.61 -10.20
N PHE A 141 -1.56 3.38 -11.28
CA PHE A 141 -2.71 4.13 -11.78
C PHE A 141 -3.09 3.57 -13.15
N PRO A 142 -4.11 2.69 -13.22
CA PRO A 142 -4.61 2.19 -14.49
C PRO A 142 -5.08 3.35 -15.37
N GLN A 143 -4.91 3.21 -16.69
CA GLN A 143 -5.41 4.21 -17.61
C GLN A 143 -6.94 4.29 -17.50
N GLN A 144 -7.48 5.47 -17.20
CA GLN A 144 -8.91 5.73 -17.00
C GLN A 144 -9.24 7.20 -17.27
N GLN A 145 -10.49 7.50 -17.56
CA GLN A 145 -10.89 8.88 -17.89
C GLN A 145 -10.95 9.79 -16.66
N THR A 146 -11.32 9.25 -15.52
CA THR A 146 -11.52 9.99 -14.26
C THR A 146 -10.21 10.27 -13.48
N LEU A 147 -9.08 9.69 -13.92
CA LEU A 147 -7.74 9.90 -13.34
C LEU A 147 -6.69 9.86 -14.45
N ASN A 148 -6.85 10.69 -15.48
CA ASN A 148 -5.94 10.72 -16.61
C ASN A 148 -4.73 11.66 -16.40
N TYR A 149 -4.99 12.81 -15.79
CA TYR A 149 -3.97 13.77 -15.37
C TYR A 149 -4.26 14.21 -13.94
N PHE A 150 -3.27 14.13 -13.07
CA PHE A 150 -3.40 14.55 -11.69
C PHE A 150 -2.03 14.96 -11.14
N VAL A 151 -2.04 15.74 -10.07
CA VAL A 151 -0.85 16.16 -9.34
C VAL A 151 -0.98 15.63 -7.91
N ILE A 152 -0.03 14.84 -7.46
CA ILE A 152 0.07 14.40 -6.06
C ILE A 152 0.59 15.60 -5.27
N LYS A 153 -0.18 16.04 -4.29
CA LYS A 153 0.20 17.11 -3.37
C LYS A 153 1.03 16.54 -2.22
N GLU A 154 0.57 15.41 -1.67
CA GLU A 154 1.24 14.73 -0.56
C GLU A 154 0.98 13.22 -0.61
N GLU A 155 2.02 12.43 -0.28
CA GLU A 155 1.93 11.00 -0.09
C GLU A 155 1.83 10.70 1.41
N HIS A 156 0.76 10.02 1.82
CA HIS A 156 0.48 9.66 3.20
C HIS A 156 0.79 8.19 3.51
N THR A 157 1.86 7.64 2.91
CA THR A 157 2.32 6.28 3.22
C THR A 157 2.90 6.23 4.63
N GLN A 158 2.22 5.54 5.54
CA GLN A 158 2.63 5.41 6.93
C GLN A 158 3.44 4.15 7.16
N PHE A 159 4.43 4.23 8.04
CA PHE A 159 5.18 3.13 8.63
C PHE A 159 5.11 3.23 10.15
N ALA A 160 4.02 2.74 10.74
CA ALA A 160 3.79 2.78 12.19
C ALA A 160 4.64 1.71 12.89
N MET A 161 5.84 2.10 13.28
CA MET A 161 6.78 1.18 13.95
C MET A 161 6.28 0.77 15.33
N THR A 162 6.69 -0.41 15.81
CA THR A 162 6.21 -0.99 17.08
C THR A 162 6.81 -0.35 18.33
N ALA A 163 7.89 0.42 18.20
CA ALA A 163 8.55 1.13 19.28
C ALA A 163 9.36 2.31 18.74
N ASP A 164 9.88 3.13 19.64
CA ASP A 164 10.82 4.20 19.33
C ASP A 164 12.23 3.62 19.12
N HIS A 165 12.41 2.93 17.98
CA HIS A 165 13.63 2.24 17.62
C HIS A 165 14.78 3.21 17.33
N THR A 166 16.01 2.74 17.48
CA THR A 166 17.19 3.48 17.02
C THR A 166 17.20 3.58 15.50
N ALA A 167 17.30 4.80 15.00
CA ALA A 167 17.42 5.12 13.59
C ALA A 167 18.82 5.61 13.24
N TYR A 168 19.34 5.17 12.12
CA TYR A 168 20.54 5.69 11.46
C TYR A 168 20.09 6.45 10.23
N TRP A 169 20.27 7.76 10.23
CA TRP A 169 19.68 8.61 9.20
C TRP A 169 20.57 9.81 8.86
N ILE A 170 20.37 10.34 7.66
CA ILE A 170 20.93 11.61 7.21
C ILE A 170 19.78 12.53 6.77
N PRO A 171 19.91 13.87 6.84
CA PRO A 171 18.96 14.79 6.25
C PRO A 171 18.81 14.52 4.75
N GLY A 172 17.58 14.64 4.24
CA GLY A 172 17.36 14.66 2.80
C GLY A 172 17.88 15.97 2.23
N ASP A 173 18.69 15.91 1.17
CA ASP A 173 19.21 17.07 0.47
C ASP A 173 19.13 16.82 -1.04
N TYR A 174 18.79 17.86 -1.78
CA TYR A 174 18.68 17.81 -3.23
C TYR A 174 20.06 17.70 -3.91
N ASP A 175 21.07 18.39 -3.36
CA ASP A 175 22.36 18.54 -3.99
C ASP A 175 23.38 17.48 -3.57
N THR A 176 23.23 16.90 -2.37
CA THR A 176 24.20 15.92 -1.84
C THR A 176 23.56 14.92 -0.88
N GLN A 177 24.16 13.73 -0.81
CA GLN A 177 23.87 12.68 0.17
C GLN A 177 25.08 12.39 1.07
N GLU A 178 26.08 13.27 1.08
CA GLU A 178 27.38 13.10 1.75
C GLU A 178 27.38 13.70 3.16
N TYR A 179 26.34 13.42 3.96
CA TYR A 179 26.29 13.82 5.36
C TYR A 179 26.74 12.70 6.28
N GLU A 180 27.24 13.10 7.46
CA GLU A 180 27.47 12.15 8.55
C GLU A 180 26.14 11.58 9.03
N TYR A 181 26.13 10.27 9.38
CA TYR A 181 24.95 9.63 9.92
C TYR A 181 24.64 10.11 11.34
N ASN A 182 23.39 10.47 11.54
CA ASN A 182 22.83 10.67 12.87
C ASN A 182 22.35 9.34 13.43
N ILE A 183 22.50 9.16 14.74
CA ILE A 183 22.00 7.97 15.48
C ILE A 183 21.09 8.50 16.57
N THR A 184 19.78 8.32 16.39
CA THR A 184 18.77 8.82 17.33
C THR A 184 17.63 7.80 17.45
N PRO A 185 16.77 7.92 18.49
CA PRO A 185 15.44 7.33 18.41
C PRO A 185 14.66 7.86 17.20
N LEU A 186 13.68 7.12 16.70
CA LEU A 186 12.81 7.55 15.59
C LEU A 186 12.18 8.93 15.85
N THR A 187 11.73 9.18 17.10
CA THR A 187 11.18 10.48 17.52
C THR A 187 12.19 11.63 17.49
N GLY A 188 13.48 11.35 17.38
CA GLY A 188 14.56 12.32 17.28
C GLY A 188 14.91 12.74 15.85
N ILE A 189 14.29 12.15 14.83
CA ILE A 189 14.46 12.55 13.41
C ILE A 189 13.78 13.91 13.22
N ARG A 190 14.52 14.88 12.62
CA ARG A 190 14.06 16.25 12.41
C ARG A 190 14.22 16.67 10.96
#